data_0c05ad79ddbcd1e39ff1a67976fab0ce
#
_entry.id   0c05ad79ddbcd1e39ff1a67976fab0ce
#
_cell.length_a   1.000
_cell.length_b   1.000
_cell.length_c   1.000
_cell.angle_alpha   90.00
_cell.angle_beta   90.00
_cell.angle_gamma   90.00
#
_symmetry.space_group_name_H-M   'P 1'
#
loop_
_entity.id
_entity.type
_entity.pdbx_description
1 polymer ?
#
loop_
_entity_poly.entity_id
_entity_poly.type
_entity_poly.pdbx_seq_one_letter_code
_entity_poly.pdbx_strand_id
1 'polypeptide(L)'
;MRYISTLLLLILTVAVQAQKKPLDHSVYDNWQSIADRAISNDGKYVAYAINPQEGDGVLVLQSLQGDYKLVIPRGVGVVLSEDSKYAVFRIKPTFAQTRDAKIKKKRPDEMPKDSLGVVKLGDKTVNKTPRLKSFKLPDDASGWLAYLLDKEPADAPKSKASLDSAAKIRSMFAMADSLVRVADSIRLKATSASVKGMSVLQTPPQQPKVAEEIVDEGTTLVLKDFNTGAETKYPLVSDFYFNKKGTTLVLKKTKKNGLAGSAATIVKVDLSSMKASTILTKFNDAKLFRLDEAGKQLAFVAERDSAAKAVRKFYQLYYFKDGQDSAVAIARQSSKGVPAGHIISDNQAVSFSKSGTQLFFGTAPLWPLKDTSLPEFDRVSVDVWHYNDDQIMPMQLRSAESELRRAYTARYDFTTNSVVPLGSSKFRNVVQTNDGDGSVFYAATDEGKRIASQWQGYTINDVYTINPLDGSSKLIKANLKSGNVQPSVSGNLLLYYDEPAKKYFVYNHATGVTNQ
;
A
#
# COMPACT_ATOMS: atom_id res chain seq x y z
N MET A 1 3.63 -9.07 -79.63
CA MET A 1 3.00 -9.93 -78.61
C MET A 1 4.00 -10.58 -77.62
N ARG A 2 5.14 -11.11 -78.02
CA ARG A 2 6.12 -11.76 -77.11
C ARG A 2 6.63 -10.87 -75.95
N TYR A 3 6.87 -9.59 -76.16
CA TYR A 3 7.39 -8.67 -75.13
C TYR A 3 6.34 -8.20 -74.13
N ILE A 4 5.06 -8.19 -74.55
CA ILE A 4 3.95 -7.87 -73.60
C ILE A 4 3.73 -9.00 -72.63
N SER A 5 3.85 -10.25 -73.07
CA SER A 5 3.73 -11.43 -72.20
C SER A 5 4.88 -11.51 -71.23
N THR A 6 6.11 -11.18 -71.58
CA THR A 6 7.27 -11.13 -70.70
C THR A 6 7.14 -10.01 -69.64
N LEU A 7 6.64 -8.83 -70.04
CA LEU A 7 6.40 -7.72 -69.15
C LEU A 7 5.30 -8.04 -68.14
N LEU A 8 4.22 -8.72 -68.57
CA LEU A 8 3.13 -9.16 -67.71
C LEU A 8 3.60 -10.22 -66.69
N LEU A 9 4.48 -11.13 -67.12
CA LEU A 9 5.08 -12.15 -66.21
C LEU A 9 6.01 -11.51 -65.17
N LEU A 10 6.76 -10.46 -65.55
CA LEU A 10 7.64 -9.72 -64.65
C LEU A 10 6.84 -8.92 -63.60
N ILE A 11 5.69 -8.36 -63.95
CA ILE A 11 4.80 -7.64 -63.04
C ILE A 11 4.13 -8.62 -62.03
N LEU A 12 3.78 -9.83 -62.46
CA LEU A 12 3.25 -10.87 -61.60
C LEU A 12 4.27 -11.35 -60.57
N THR A 13 5.56 -11.43 -60.88
CA THR A 13 6.60 -11.82 -59.94
C THR A 13 6.88 -10.77 -58.87
N VAL A 14 6.69 -9.47 -59.18
CA VAL A 14 6.80 -8.40 -58.17
C VAL A 14 5.62 -8.36 -57.25
N ALA A 15 4.41 -8.75 -57.70
CA ALA A 15 3.21 -8.79 -56.86
C ALA A 15 3.25 -9.92 -55.78
N VAL A 16 4.03 -10.98 -56.02
CA VAL A 16 4.18 -12.09 -55.05
C VAL A 16 5.06 -11.72 -53.85
N GLN A 17 5.90 -10.68 -53.95
CA GLN A 17 6.73 -10.19 -52.83
C GLN A 17 5.94 -9.37 -51.80
N ALA A 18 4.67 -9.05 -52.07
CA ALA A 18 3.83 -8.26 -51.17
C ALA A 18 3.02 -9.09 -50.16
N GLN A 19 3.29 -10.40 -50.04
CA GLN A 19 2.67 -11.18 -48.97
C GLN A 19 3.17 -10.70 -47.60
N LYS A 20 2.26 -10.15 -46.80
CA LYS A 20 2.56 -9.83 -45.43
C LYS A 20 3.10 -11.08 -44.73
N LYS A 21 4.23 -10.94 -44.03
CA LYS A 21 4.82 -12.02 -43.25
C LYS A 21 3.73 -12.61 -42.33
N PRO A 22 3.52 -13.93 -42.34
CA PRO A 22 2.56 -14.53 -41.43
C PRO A 22 2.91 -14.22 -39.97
N LEU A 23 1.89 -13.99 -39.15
CA LEU A 23 2.07 -13.80 -37.70
C LEU A 23 2.55 -15.10 -37.07
N ASP A 24 3.75 -15.11 -36.58
CA ASP A 24 4.32 -16.19 -35.79
C ASP A 24 4.79 -15.68 -34.41
N HIS A 25 5.27 -16.56 -33.54
CA HIS A 25 5.72 -16.20 -32.20
C HIS A 25 6.84 -15.15 -32.16
N SER A 26 7.59 -14.97 -33.24
CA SER A 26 8.71 -14.02 -33.31
C SER A 26 8.29 -12.54 -33.26
N VAL A 27 6.99 -12.26 -33.49
CA VAL A 27 6.49 -10.87 -33.50
C VAL A 27 5.78 -10.49 -32.21
N TYR A 28 5.45 -11.45 -31.32
CA TYR A 28 4.64 -11.19 -30.13
C TYR A 28 5.32 -10.25 -29.14
N ASP A 29 6.62 -10.37 -28.95
CA ASP A 29 7.38 -9.53 -28.02
C ASP A 29 7.36 -8.04 -28.41
N ASN A 30 7.13 -7.75 -29.70
CA ASN A 30 7.05 -6.39 -30.23
C ASN A 30 5.62 -5.81 -30.20
N TRP A 31 4.62 -6.56 -29.78
CA TRP A 31 3.27 -6.02 -29.65
C TRP A 31 3.23 -4.96 -28.57
N GLN A 32 2.69 -3.81 -28.92
CA GLN A 32 2.70 -2.63 -28.08
C GLN A 32 1.35 -2.41 -27.42
N SER A 33 1.40 -2.00 -26.16
CA SER A 33 0.25 -1.54 -25.40
C SER A 33 0.45 -0.12 -24.91
N ILE A 34 -0.65 0.65 -24.82
CA ILE A 34 -0.65 2.00 -24.24
C ILE A 34 -1.07 1.89 -22.77
N ALA A 35 -0.21 2.37 -21.88
CA ALA A 35 -0.41 2.43 -20.44
C ALA A 35 -0.15 3.84 -19.89
N ASP A 36 -0.35 4.04 -18.58
CA ASP A 36 -0.03 5.28 -17.84
C ASP A 36 -0.57 6.55 -18.54
N ARG A 37 -1.83 6.50 -18.96
CA ARG A 37 -2.48 7.62 -19.68
C ARG A 37 -2.86 8.72 -18.71
N ALA A 38 -2.40 9.94 -18.97
CA ALA A 38 -2.75 11.13 -18.20
C ALA A 38 -2.94 12.33 -19.14
N ILE A 39 -3.80 13.23 -18.76
CA ILE A 39 -3.98 14.54 -19.40
C ILE A 39 -3.76 15.63 -18.34
N SER A 40 -3.11 16.72 -18.71
CA SER A 40 -2.93 17.86 -17.80
C SER A 40 -4.26 18.55 -17.52
N ASN A 41 -4.42 19.15 -16.34
CA ASN A 41 -5.68 19.79 -15.94
C ASN A 41 -6.07 20.97 -16.84
N ASP A 42 -5.08 21.63 -17.45
CA ASP A 42 -5.31 22.68 -18.45
C ASP A 42 -5.66 22.14 -19.85
N GLY A 43 -5.66 20.81 -20.02
CA GLY A 43 -5.97 20.15 -21.30
C GLY A 43 -4.93 20.32 -22.40
N LYS A 44 -3.72 20.85 -22.09
CA LYS A 44 -2.73 21.15 -23.16
C LYS A 44 -1.76 20.01 -23.41
N TYR A 45 -1.54 19.12 -22.45
CA TYR A 45 -0.55 18.05 -22.55
C TYR A 45 -1.18 16.69 -22.27
N VAL A 46 -0.71 15.69 -22.99
CA VAL A 46 -1.00 14.28 -22.73
C VAL A 46 0.29 13.54 -22.42
N ALA A 47 0.19 12.58 -21.55
CA ALA A 47 1.25 11.64 -21.21
C ALA A 47 0.75 10.21 -21.40
N TYR A 48 1.54 9.34 -21.99
CA TYR A 48 1.22 7.93 -22.14
C TYR A 48 2.48 7.10 -22.31
N ALA A 49 2.47 5.88 -21.79
CA ALA A 49 3.55 4.93 -21.98
C ALA A 49 3.20 3.96 -23.11
N ILE A 50 4.18 3.66 -23.96
CA ILE A 50 4.10 2.62 -24.98
C ILE A 50 5.04 1.50 -24.54
N ASN A 51 4.46 0.34 -24.20
CA ASN A 51 5.21 -0.81 -23.72
C ASN A 51 5.13 -1.95 -24.74
N PRO A 52 6.26 -2.52 -25.18
CA PRO A 52 6.26 -3.81 -25.87
C PRO A 52 5.85 -4.93 -24.90
N GLN A 53 5.54 -6.11 -25.41
CA GLN A 53 5.26 -7.29 -24.60
C GLN A 53 6.49 -7.69 -23.77
N GLU A 54 7.67 -7.65 -24.38
CA GLU A 54 8.97 -7.86 -23.72
C GLU A 54 9.95 -6.78 -24.17
N GLY A 55 10.71 -6.19 -23.23
CA GLY A 55 11.70 -5.17 -23.52
C GLY A 55 11.48 -3.82 -22.84
N ASP A 56 12.18 -2.82 -23.34
CA ASP A 56 12.13 -1.46 -22.82
C ASP A 56 11.01 -0.66 -23.52
N GLY A 57 10.06 -0.14 -22.73
CA GLY A 57 9.04 0.78 -23.22
C GLY A 57 9.51 2.23 -23.26
N VAL A 58 8.63 3.13 -23.65
CA VAL A 58 8.86 4.57 -23.66
C VAL A 58 7.69 5.33 -23.08
N LEU A 59 7.96 6.43 -22.37
CA LEU A 59 6.96 7.42 -21.97
C LEU A 59 6.99 8.56 -22.98
N VAL A 60 5.83 8.95 -23.46
CA VAL A 60 5.65 10.08 -24.38
C VAL A 60 4.91 11.19 -23.67
N LEU A 61 5.49 12.39 -23.66
CA LEU A 61 4.84 13.63 -23.28
C LEU A 61 4.61 14.45 -24.53
N GLN A 62 3.38 14.84 -24.81
CA GLN A 62 3.04 15.53 -26.05
C GLN A 62 2.05 16.66 -25.78
N SER A 63 2.26 17.80 -26.44
CA SER A 63 1.27 18.86 -26.50
C SER A 63 0.12 18.48 -27.43
N LEU A 64 -1.10 18.82 -27.04
CA LEU A 64 -2.28 18.69 -27.92
C LEU A 64 -2.36 19.83 -28.95
N GLN A 65 -1.66 20.93 -28.69
CA GLN A 65 -1.55 22.07 -29.59
C GLN A 65 -0.07 22.42 -29.78
N GLY A 66 0.45 22.35 -31.00
CA GLY A 66 1.86 22.62 -31.34
C GLY A 66 2.73 21.35 -31.40
N ASP A 67 4.02 21.53 -31.61
CA ASP A 67 4.96 20.46 -32.00
C ASP A 67 5.74 19.84 -30.83
N TYR A 68 5.39 20.19 -29.59
CA TYR A 68 6.10 19.61 -28.45
C TYR A 68 5.82 18.12 -28.35
N LYS A 69 6.85 17.34 -28.44
CA LYS A 69 6.87 15.91 -28.18
C LYS A 69 8.20 15.52 -27.56
N LEU A 70 8.14 14.88 -26.39
CA LEU A 70 9.30 14.35 -25.69
C LEU A 70 9.11 12.85 -25.46
N VAL A 71 10.05 12.05 -25.95
CA VAL A 71 10.07 10.60 -25.78
C VAL A 71 11.14 10.25 -24.75
N ILE A 72 10.74 9.58 -23.69
CA ILE A 72 11.59 9.24 -22.55
C ILE A 72 11.72 7.72 -22.48
N PRO A 73 12.90 7.17 -22.80
CA PRO A 73 13.11 5.72 -22.71
C PRO A 73 12.88 5.22 -21.28
N ARG A 74 12.12 4.12 -21.15
CA ARG A 74 11.85 3.41 -19.90
C ARG A 74 11.08 4.23 -18.84
N GLY A 75 10.48 5.34 -19.25
CA GLY A 75 9.61 6.13 -18.38
C GLY A 75 8.28 5.40 -18.12
N VAL A 76 7.81 5.39 -16.86
CA VAL A 76 6.52 4.78 -16.44
C VAL A 76 5.95 5.52 -15.22
N GLY A 77 4.64 5.32 -14.97
CA GLY A 77 3.99 5.85 -13.77
C GLY A 77 4.04 7.37 -13.70
N VAL A 78 3.69 8.05 -14.79
CA VAL A 78 3.70 9.50 -14.87
C VAL A 78 2.56 10.11 -14.05
N VAL A 79 2.91 11.15 -13.30
CA VAL A 79 1.98 12.04 -12.61
C VAL A 79 2.24 13.46 -13.09
N LEU A 80 1.19 14.13 -13.55
CA LEU A 80 1.24 15.54 -13.91
C LEU A 80 0.91 16.39 -12.69
N SER A 81 1.64 17.49 -12.47
CA SER A 81 1.34 18.41 -11.37
C SER A 81 0.01 19.12 -11.59
N GLU A 82 -0.68 19.45 -10.50
CA GLU A 82 -2.02 20.06 -10.52
C GLU A 82 -2.05 21.37 -11.33
N ASP A 83 -0.97 22.15 -11.30
CA ASP A 83 -0.82 23.39 -12.08
C ASP A 83 -0.39 23.15 -13.53
N SER A 84 -0.36 21.90 -13.99
CA SER A 84 0.02 21.52 -15.36
C SER A 84 1.41 22.00 -15.81
N LYS A 85 2.35 22.21 -14.84
CA LYS A 85 3.70 22.69 -15.16
C LYS A 85 4.75 21.60 -15.20
N TYR A 86 4.57 20.51 -14.47
CA TYR A 86 5.57 19.47 -14.32
C TYR A 86 4.99 18.09 -14.62
N ALA A 87 5.82 17.23 -15.19
CA ALA A 87 5.61 15.79 -15.26
C ALA A 87 6.67 15.10 -14.39
N VAL A 88 6.22 14.26 -13.48
CA VAL A 88 7.05 13.47 -12.58
C VAL A 88 6.80 11.99 -12.88
N PHE A 89 7.83 11.21 -13.06
CA PHE A 89 7.72 9.82 -13.48
C PHE A 89 8.91 9.00 -13.00
N ARG A 90 8.79 7.71 -13.13
CA ARG A 90 9.84 6.74 -12.84
C ARG A 90 10.55 6.33 -14.11
N ILE A 91 11.87 6.22 -14.09
CA ILE A 91 12.69 5.68 -15.16
C ILE A 91 13.23 4.33 -14.68
N LYS A 92 12.79 3.25 -15.30
CA LYS A 92 13.24 1.89 -14.97
C LYS A 92 14.68 1.64 -15.43
N PRO A 93 15.42 0.72 -14.78
CA PRO A 93 16.64 0.15 -15.34
C PRO A 93 16.36 -0.51 -16.70
N THR A 94 17.37 -0.77 -17.52
CA THR A 94 17.17 -1.48 -18.77
C THR A 94 16.64 -2.89 -18.53
N PHE A 95 15.83 -3.38 -19.46
CA PHE A 95 15.35 -4.76 -19.43
C PHE A 95 16.51 -5.75 -19.30
N ALA A 96 17.59 -5.54 -20.08
CA ALA A 96 18.79 -6.37 -20.05
C ALA A 96 19.45 -6.40 -18.66
N GLN A 97 19.62 -5.23 -17.99
CA GLN A 97 20.18 -5.16 -16.64
C GLN A 97 19.31 -5.91 -15.61
N THR A 98 17.99 -5.74 -15.71
CA THR A 98 17.04 -6.40 -14.79
C THR A 98 17.03 -7.91 -15.01
N ARG A 99 17.05 -8.36 -16.27
CA ARG A 99 17.11 -9.77 -16.66
C ARG A 99 18.41 -10.43 -16.18
N ASP A 100 19.54 -9.80 -16.42
CA ASP A 100 20.85 -10.28 -15.97
C ASP A 100 20.91 -10.41 -14.44
N ALA A 101 20.41 -9.41 -13.70
CA ALA A 101 20.35 -9.45 -12.26
C ALA A 101 19.47 -10.60 -11.73
N LYS A 102 18.33 -10.88 -12.39
CA LYS A 102 17.45 -12.02 -12.07
C LYS A 102 18.12 -13.37 -12.36
N ILE A 103 18.81 -13.49 -13.52
CA ILE A 103 19.56 -14.70 -13.88
C ILE A 103 20.66 -14.98 -12.84
N LYS A 104 21.35 -13.94 -12.40
CA LYS A 104 22.36 -14.02 -11.34
C LYS A 104 21.78 -14.19 -9.94
N LYS A 105 20.45 -14.29 -9.80
CA LYS A 105 19.73 -14.45 -8.52
C LYS A 105 20.16 -13.41 -7.46
N LYS A 106 20.37 -12.15 -7.90
CA LYS A 106 20.72 -11.07 -7.00
C LYS A 106 19.62 -10.85 -5.97
N ARG A 107 20.02 -10.47 -4.75
CA ARG A 107 19.08 -10.13 -3.69
C ARG A 107 18.30 -8.84 -4.03
N PRO A 108 17.12 -8.59 -3.44
CA PRO A 108 16.31 -7.40 -3.70
C PRO A 108 17.07 -6.07 -3.52
N ASP A 109 17.99 -6.01 -2.56
CA ASP A 109 18.85 -4.85 -2.29
C ASP A 109 19.92 -4.62 -3.36
N GLU A 110 20.35 -5.67 -4.04
CA GLU A 110 21.35 -5.66 -5.13
C GLU A 110 20.74 -5.49 -6.53
N MET A 111 19.41 -5.51 -6.64
CA MET A 111 18.73 -5.31 -7.92
C MET A 111 18.93 -3.89 -8.43
N PRO A 112 19.02 -3.68 -9.76
CA PRO A 112 19.06 -2.34 -10.34
C PRO A 112 17.87 -1.50 -9.87
N LYS A 113 18.13 -0.23 -9.49
CA LYS A 113 17.14 0.66 -8.90
C LYS A 113 16.59 1.64 -9.93
N ASP A 114 15.33 2.02 -9.76
CA ASP A 114 14.69 3.04 -10.57
C ASP A 114 15.32 4.42 -10.34
N SER A 115 15.09 5.33 -11.27
CA SER A 115 15.40 6.75 -11.12
C SER A 115 14.13 7.58 -11.16
N LEU A 116 14.11 8.70 -10.45
CA LEU A 116 13.09 9.74 -10.61
C LEU A 116 13.41 10.56 -11.86
N GLY A 117 12.42 10.80 -12.70
CA GLY A 117 12.46 11.78 -13.78
C GLY A 117 11.53 12.93 -13.48
N VAL A 118 12.01 14.15 -13.64
CA VAL A 118 11.20 15.37 -13.53
C VAL A 118 11.46 16.24 -14.76
N VAL A 119 10.38 16.66 -15.40
CA VAL A 119 10.42 17.52 -16.57
C VAL A 119 9.43 18.68 -16.39
N LYS A 120 9.82 19.88 -16.74
CA LYS A 120 8.88 20.99 -16.90
C LYS A 120 8.19 20.84 -18.27
N LEU A 121 6.86 20.81 -18.27
CA LEU A 121 6.10 20.63 -19.50
C LEU A 121 6.40 21.75 -20.49
N GLY A 122 6.67 21.38 -21.73
CA GLY A 122 7.21 22.29 -22.77
C GLY A 122 8.73 22.25 -22.92
N ASP A 123 9.48 21.83 -21.89
CA ASP A 123 10.93 21.70 -21.95
C ASP A 123 11.35 20.29 -22.41
N LYS A 124 12.52 20.18 -23.00
CA LYS A 124 13.10 18.89 -23.44
C LYS A 124 14.09 18.29 -22.44
N THR A 125 14.40 19.01 -21.36
CA THR A 125 15.39 18.58 -20.36
C THR A 125 14.74 17.74 -19.26
N VAL A 126 15.22 16.51 -19.09
CA VAL A 126 14.79 15.59 -18.02
C VAL A 126 15.79 15.63 -16.89
N ASN A 127 15.38 16.13 -15.73
CA ASN A 127 16.16 16.04 -14.51
C ASN A 127 16.00 14.64 -13.90
N LYS A 128 17.12 13.93 -13.67
CA LYS A 128 17.13 12.56 -13.18
C LYS A 128 17.76 12.49 -11.80
N THR A 129 17.08 11.82 -10.87
CA THR A 129 17.62 11.49 -9.55
C THR A 129 17.66 9.96 -9.40
N PRO A 130 18.82 9.35 -9.17
CA PRO A 130 18.96 7.89 -9.07
C PRO A 130 18.40 7.35 -7.75
N ARG A 131 18.19 6.03 -7.70
CA ARG A 131 17.78 5.28 -6.52
C ARG A 131 16.41 5.68 -5.97
N LEU A 132 15.44 5.83 -6.85
CA LEU A 132 14.06 6.10 -6.45
C LEU A 132 13.40 4.84 -5.86
N LYS A 133 12.86 4.95 -4.65
CA LYS A 133 11.96 3.95 -4.05
C LYS A 133 10.49 4.29 -4.34
N SER A 134 10.07 5.50 -4.05
CA SER A 134 8.72 6.00 -4.32
C SER A 134 8.70 7.53 -4.42
N PHE A 135 7.67 8.07 -5.03
CA PHE A 135 7.41 9.51 -5.03
C PHE A 135 5.91 9.78 -4.92
N LYS A 136 5.53 10.94 -4.42
CA LYS A 136 4.15 11.43 -4.34
C LYS A 136 4.14 12.95 -4.56
N LEU A 137 3.07 13.41 -5.20
CA LEU A 137 2.65 14.80 -5.25
C LEU A 137 1.35 14.93 -4.45
N PRO A 138 0.99 16.11 -3.94
CA PRO A 138 -0.36 16.37 -3.44
C PRO A 138 -1.39 16.21 -4.57
N ASP A 139 -2.60 15.76 -4.23
CA ASP A 139 -3.65 15.47 -5.23
C ASP A 139 -4.26 16.77 -5.81
N ASP A 140 -4.61 17.75 -4.93
CA ASP A 140 -5.33 18.97 -5.29
C ASP A 140 -4.46 20.23 -5.07
N ALA A 141 -3.15 20.11 -5.17
CA ALA A 141 -2.22 21.22 -5.01
C ALA A 141 -0.93 21.04 -5.82
N SER A 142 -0.32 22.15 -6.14
CA SER A 142 0.97 22.20 -6.82
C SER A 142 2.10 22.65 -5.88
N GLY A 143 3.31 22.69 -6.39
CA GLY A 143 4.47 23.23 -5.72
C GLY A 143 5.32 22.22 -4.96
N TRP A 144 4.80 21.07 -4.57
CA TRP A 144 5.53 20.09 -3.78
C TRP A 144 5.74 18.75 -4.48
N LEU A 145 6.92 18.19 -4.30
CA LEU A 145 7.27 16.82 -4.66
C LEU A 145 8.01 16.18 -3.48
N ALA A 146 7.51 15.07 -2.97
CA ALA A 146 8.24 14.25 -2.02
C ALA A 146 8.66 12.94 -2.68
N TYR A 147 9.92 12.55 -2.50
CA TYR A 147 10.42 11.28 -3.01
C TYR A 147 11.35 10.60 -2.02
N LEU A 148 11.19 9.30 -1.92
CA LEU A 148 11.97 8.44 -1.05
C LEU A 148 13.08 7.79 -1.87
N LEU A 149 14.31 7.97 -1.44
CA LEU A 149 15.46 7.31 -2.04
C LEU A 149 15.55 5.85 -1.56
N ASP A 150 16.07 4.97 -2.37
CA ASP A 150 16.43 3.61 -1.94
C ASP A 150 17.78 3.63 -1.20
N LYS A 151 18.06 2.55 -0.46
CA LYS A 151 19.34 2.37 0.26
C LYS A 151 20.51 2.56 -0.70
N GLU A 152 21.60 3.11 -0.17
CA GLU A 152 22.86 3.12 -0.91
C GLU A 152 23.28 1.67 -1.16
N PRO A 153 23.77 1.35 -2.37
CA PRO A 153 24.42 0.06 -2.57
C PRO A 153 25.48 -0.05 -1.47
N ALA A 154 25.48 -1.15 -0.74
CA ALA A 154 26.63 -1.46 0.09
C ALA A 154 27.84 -1.26 -0.82
N ASP A 155 28.78 -0.40 -0.43
CA ASP A 155 30.00 -0.16 -1.20
C ASP A 155 30.45 -1.53 -1.69
N ALA A 156 30.53 -1.70 -3.01
CA ALA A 156 31.12 -2.92 -3.58
C ALA A 156 32.41 -3.09 -2.83
N PRO A 157 32.65 -4.23 -2.15
CA PRO A 157 33.75 -4.33 -1.22
C PRO A 157 34.92 -3.73 -1.95
N LYS A 158 35.37 -2.54 -1.51
CA LYS A 158 36.57 -1.89 -2.03
C LYS A 158 37.52 -3.05 -2.10
N SER A 159 37.96 -3.40 -3.28
CA SER A 159 38.80 -4.58 -3.51
C SER A 159 39.71 -4.63 -2.30
N LYS A 160 39.42 -5.54 -1.37
CA LYS A 160 40.25 -5.69 -0.21
C LYS A 160 41.57 -6.12 -0.78
N ALA A 161 42.36 -5.13 -1.18
CA ALA A 161 43.76 -5.28 -1.12
C ALA A 161 43.97 -5.83 0.28
N SER A 162 44.14 -7.14 0.33
CA SER A 162 44.55 -7.90 1.48
C SER A 162 44.25 -7.19 2.81
N LEU A 163 43.00 -7.22 3.26
CA LEU A 163 42.78 -7.16 4.69
C LEU A 163 43.52 -8.36 5.20
N ASP A 164 44.69 -8.04 5.63
CA ASP A 164 45.73 -8.89 6.18
C ASP A 164 45.03 -10.07 6.90
N SER A 165 44.99 -11.23 6.28
CA SER A 165 44.49 -12.44 6.89
C SER A 165 45.11 -12.62 8.26
N ALA A 166 46.35 -12.12 8.44
CA ALA A 166 47.06 -12.00 9.69
C ALA A 166 46.39 -11.06 10.70
N ALA A 167 45.76 -9.93 10.30
CA ALA A 167 45.04 -9.07 11.24
C ALA A 167 43.73 -9.71 11.72
N LYS A 168 43.03 -10.42 10.85
CA LYS A 168 41.84 -11.18 11.21
C LYS A 168 42.16 -12.38 12.09
N ILE A 169 43.25 -13.06 11.79
CA ILE A 169 43.78 -14.15 12.61
C ILE A 169 44.24 -13.60 13.97
N ARG A 170 44.95 -12.46 14.04
CA ARG A 170 45.33 -11.81 15.32
C ARG A 170 44.11 -11.41 16.15
N SER A 171 43.03 -10.89 15.53
CA SER A 171 41.81 -10.56 16.27
C SER A 171 41.09 -11.81 16.79
N MET A 172 41.11 -12.91 16.04
CA MET A 172 40.59 -14.21 16.50
C MET A 172 41.41 -14.78 17.64
N PHE A 173 42.76 -14.71 17.59
CA PHE A 173 43.60 -15.12 18.70
C PHE A 173 43.42 -14.23 19.93
N ALA A 174 43.30 -12.90 19.79
CA ALA A 174 43.01 -12.00 20.90
C ALA A 174 41.64 -12.29 21.55
N MET A 175 40.67 -12.71 20.76
CA MET A 175 39.35 -13.13 21.25
C MET A 175 39.40 -14.48 21.96
N ALA A 176 40.18 -15.41 21.44
CA ALA A 176 40.45 -16.71 22.07
C ALA A 176 41.20 -16.54 23.42
N ASP A 177 42.23 -15.69 23.46
CA ASP A 177 42.96 -15.36 24.70
C ASP A 177 42.05 -14.67 25.74
N SER A 178 41.15 -13.82 25.31
CA SER A 178 40.12 -13.20 26.16
C SER A 178 39.17 -14.25 26.75
N LEU A 179 38.75 -15.24 25.96
CA LEU A 179 37.89 -16.34 26.44
C LEU A 179 38.63 -17.27 27.40
N VAL A 180 39.92 -17.56 27.15
CA VAL A 180 40.77 -18.33 28.06
C VAL A 180 40.90 -17.59 29.39
N ARG A 181 41.21 -16.29 29.41
CA ARG A 181 41.28 -15.48 30.64
C ARG A 181 39.97 -15.48 31.43
N VAL A 182 38.82 -15.41 30.74
CA VAL A 182 37.50 -15.51 31.37
C VAL A 182 37.30 -16.91 31.96
N ALA A 183 37.67 -17.98 31.23
CA ALA A 183 37.61 -19.35 31.72
C ALA A 183 38.52 -19.59 32.95
N ASP A 184 39.73 -19.06 32.93
CA ASP A 184 40.67 -19.14 34.05
C ASP A 184 40.18 -18.32 35.24
N SER A 185 39.59 -17.17 35.04
CA SER A 185 38.98 -16.37 36.12
C SER A 185 37.77 -17.10 36.76
N ILE A 186 36.98 -17.83 35.97
CA ILE A 186 35.88 -18.67 36.45
C ILE A 186 36.46 -19.89 37.22
N ARG A 187 37.52 -20.53 36.72
CA ARG A 187 38.21 -21.60 37.42
C ARG A 187 38.79 -21.16 38.76
N LEU A 188 39.46 -20.01 38.83
CA LEU A 188 40.01 -19.44 40.06
C LEU A 188 38.88 -19.12 41.08
N LYS A 189 37.76 -18.58 40.58
CA LYS A 189 36.60 -18.34 41.44
C LYS A 189 35.93 -19.63 41.94
N ALA A 190 35.85 -20.65 41.09
CA ALA A 190 35.33 -21.96 41.45
C ALA A 190 36.21 -22.66 42.50
N THR A 191 37.54 -22.62 42.36
CA THR A 191 38.48 -23.15 43.34
C THR A 191 38.46 -22.36 44.66
N SER A 192 38.36 -21.04 44.61
CA SER A 192 38.23 -20.21 45.83
C SER A 192 36.85 -20.37 46.53
N ALA A 193 35.79 -20.67 45.78
CA ALA A 193 34.47 -20.96 46.31
C ALA A 193 34.43 -22.33 47.04
N SER A 194 35.18 -23.34 46.55
CA SER A 194 35.26 -24.64 47.19
C SER A 194 36.02 -24.60 48.54
N VAL A 195 36.88 -23.56 48.72
CA VAL A 195 37.66 -23.37 49.95
C VAL A 195 36.93 -22.51 50.99
N LYS A 196 35.94 -21.71 50.60
CA LYS A 196 35.27 -20.77 51.49
C LYS A 196 33.79 -21.07 51.77
N GLY A 197 33.30 -22.24 51.47
CA GLY A 197 31.91 -22.58 51.71
C GLY A 197 30.92 -21.69 50.93
N MET A 198 29.86 -22.26 50.49
CA MET A 198 28.81 -21.89 49.52
C MET A 198 28.14 -20.50 49.63
N SER A 199 28.80 -19.45 50.06
CA SER A 199 28.20 -18.12 50.20
C SER A 199 28.54 -17.10 49.09
N VAL A 200 29.29 -17.50 48.03
CA VAL A 200 29.79 -16.60 47.00
C VAL A 200 28.97 -16.66 45.66
N LEU A 201 27.92 -17.49 45.60
CA LEU A 201 27.09 -17.64 44.37
C LEU A 201 25.80 -16.85 44.37
N GLN A 202 25.72 -15.75 45.10
CA GLN A 202 24.64 -14.78 44.95
C GLN A 202 25.13 -13.52 44.23
N THR A 203 25.58 -13.69 42.99
CA THR A 203 25.52 -12.56 42.02
C THR A 203 24.07 -12.52 41.53
N PRO A 204 23.37 -11.37 41.60
CA PRO A 204 22.04 -11.26 40.99
C PRO A 204 22.15 -11.70 39.53
N PRO A 205 21.21 -12.47 39.01
CA PRO A 205 21.23 -12.82 37.60
C PRO A 205 21.27 -11.50 36.83
N GLN A 206 22.37 -11.26 36.09
CA GLN A 206 22.35 -10.23 35.07
C GLN A 206 21.19 -10.61 34.16
N GLN A 207 20.14 -9.78 34.17
CA GLN A 207 19.07 -9.92 33.20
C GLN A 207 19.71 -10.05 31.82
N PRO A 208 19.36 -11.09 31.06
CA PRO A 208 19.88 -11.24 29.72
C PRO A 208 19.60 -9.91 29.01
N LYS A 209 20.64 -9.23 28.52
CA LYS A 209 20.47 -8.09 27.62
C LYS A 209 19.55 -8.57 26.52
N VAL A 210 18.30 -8.11 26.56
CA VAL A 210 17.33 -8.36 25.49
C VAL A 210 18.06 -7.92 24.22
N ALA A 211 18.34 -8.85 23.33
CA ALA A 211 19.01 -8.55 22.07
C ALA A 211 18.16 -7.47 21.38
N GLU A 212 18.74 -6.30 21.14
CA GLU A 212 18.02 -5.21 20.47
C GLU A 212 17.51 -5.73 19.13
N GLU A 213 16.20 -5.66 18.95
CA GLU A 213 15.58 -6.07 17.70
C GLU A 213 16.06 -5.18 16.56
N ILE A 214 16.71 -5.81 15.57
CA ILE A 214 17.15 -5.15 14.34
C ILE A 214 15.92 -4.94 13.46
N VAL A 215 15.61 -3.69 13.14
CA VAL A 215 14.54 -3.32 12.20
C VAL A 215 15.10 -3.00 10.82
N ASP A 216 14.28 -3.10 9.80
CA ASP A 216 14.62 -2.56 8.48
C ASP A 216 14.56 -1.04 8.53
N GLU A 217 15.74 -0.39 8.52
CA GLU A 217 15.85 1.06 8.62
C GLU A 217 15.23 1.74 7.40
N GLY A 218 14.49 2.81 7.67
CA GLY A 218 14.01 3.73 6.64
C GLY A 218 15.18 4.41 5.92
N THR A 219 14.86 5.04 4.81
CA THR A 219 15.84 5.71 3.96
C THR A 219 15.64 7.24 3.99
N THR A 220 16.33 7.97 3.13
CA THR A 220 16.20 9.43 3.07
C THR A 220 15.03 9.82 2.18
N LEU A 221 14.08 10.57 2.74
CA LEU A 221 13.07 11.30 1.99
C LEU A 221 13.63 12.68 1.61
N VAL A 222 13.39 13.09 0.38
CA VAL A 222 13.64 14.44 -0.11
C VAL A 222 12.29 15.11 -0.40
N LEU A 223 12.06 16.24 0.22
CA LEU A 223 10.94 17.14 -0.07
C LEU A 223 11.48 18.29 -0.93
N LYS A 224 10.96 18.44 -2.14
CA LYS A 224 11.33 19.46 -3.10
C LYS A 224 10.20 20.46 -3.30
N ASP A 225 10.53 21.72 -3.19
CA ASP A 225 9.66 22.82 -3.59
C ASP A 225 9.93 23.18 -5.05
N PHE A 226 8.94 23.06 -5.91
CA PHE A 226 9.06 23.40 -7.33
C PHE A 226 9.15 24.91 -7.58
N ASN A 227 8.65 25.74 -6.65
CA ASN A 227 8.67 27.20 -6.82
C ASN A 227 10.04 27.79 -6.54
N THR A 228 10.70 27.30 -5.50
CA THR A 228 12.02 27.80 -5.08
C THR A 228 13.18 26.92 -5.54
N GLY A 229 12.89 25.67 -5.90
CA GLY A 229 13.89 24.65 -6.17
C GLY A 229 14.57 24.07 -4.91
N ALA A 230 14.18 24.52 -3.72
CA ALA A 230 14.76 24.07 -2.46
C ALA A 230 14.45 22.61 -2.16
N GLU A 231 15.40 21.90 -1.58
CA GLU A 231 15.26 20.50 -1.17
C GLU A 231 15.55 20.34 0.33
N THR A 232 14.61 19.75 1.06
CA THR A 232 14.76 19.39 2.47
C THR A 232 14.82 17.87 2.61
N LYS A 233 15.80 17.36 3.38
CA LYS A 233 16.04 15.93 3.54
C LYS A 233 15.65 15.45 4.94
N TYR A 234 14.88 14.35 4.99
CA TYR A 234 14.46 13.70 6.23
C TYR A 234 15.02 12.26 6.27
N PRO A 235 15.90 11.94 7.22
CA PRO A 235 16.48 10.59 7.34
C PRO A 235 15.51 9.62 8.02
N LEU A 236 15.76 8.31 7.81
CA LEU A 236 15.07 7.17 8.44
C LEU A 236 13.57 7.11 8.13
N VAL A 237 13.13 7.62 6.99
CA VAL A 237 11.73 7.56 6.57
C VAL A 237 11.45 6.21 5.90
N SER A 238 10.39 5.53 6.34
CA SER A 238 9.89 4.30 5.72
C SER A 238 8.70 4.54 4.81
N ASP A 239 7.84 5.52 5.13
CA ASP A 239 6.70 5.92 4.32
C ASP A 239 6.31 7.39 4.60
N PHE A 240 5.52 8.00 3.71
CA PHE A 240 5.11 9.39 3.81
C PHE A 240 3.77 9.66 3.12
N TYR A 241 3.04 10.68 3.58
CA TYR A 241 1.67 10.98 3.14
C TYR A 241 1.44 12.48 3.09
N PHE A 242 0.92 12.98 1.97
CA PHE A 242 0.37 14.34 1.87
C PHE A 242 -1.11 14.35 2.22
N ASN A 243 -1.62 15.49 2.71
CA ASN A 243 -3.04 15.78 2.57
C ASN A 243 -3.32 16.24 1.13
N LYS A 244 -4.59 16.21 0.71
CA LYS A 244 -4.99 16.58 -0.65
C LYS A 244 -4.50 17.96 -1.05
N LYS A 245 -4.64 18.96 -0.17
CA LYS A 245 -4.28 20.36 -0.42
C LYS A 245 -2.79 20.68 -0.30
N GLY A 246 -1.93 19.68 -0.08
CA GLY A 246 -0.48 19.89 -0.02
C GLY A 246 -0.01 20.85 1.07
N THR A 247 -0.76 20.99 2.16
CA THR A 247 -0.37 21.85 3.30
C THR A 247 0.37 21.08 4.39
N THR A 248 0.24 19.76 4.39
CA THR A 248 0.78 18.89 5.45
C THR A 248 1.41 17.65 4.85
N LEU A 249 2.59 17.30 5.37
CA LEU A 249 3.28 16.05 5.08
C LEU A 249 3.46 15.24 6.37
N VAL A 250 3.04 13.99 6.37
CA VAL A 250 3.27 13.05 7.48
C VAL A 250 4.38 12.09 7.09
N LEU A 251 5.32 11.88 8.00
CA LEU A 251 6.48 11.00 7.86
C LEU A 251 6.39 9.87 8.88
N LYS A 252 6.45 8.63 8.42
CA LYS A 252 6.69 7.45 9.26
C LYS A 252 8.20 7.21 9.28
N LYS A 253 8.84 7.35 10.43
CA LYS A 253 10.27 7.15 10.62
C LYS A 253 10.53 5.89 11.45
N THR A 254 11.55 5.14 11.09
CA THR A 254 12.01 3.98 11.84
C THR A 254 12.99 4.35 12.94
N LYS A 255 13.21 3.45 13.89
CA LYS A 255 14.37 3.56 14.79
C LYS A 255 15.67 3.36 13.99
N LYS A 256 16.78 3.87 14.53
CA LYS A 256 18.12 3.58 14.05
C LYS A 256 18.71 2.44 14.87
N ASN A 257 19.14 1.39 14.19
CA ASN A 257 19.77 0.23 14.84
C ASN A 257 21.09 0.62 15.51
N GLY A 258 21.37 0.02 16.66
CA GLY A 258 22.61 0.28 17.41
C GLY A 258 22.70 1.67 18.06
N LEU A 259 21.64 2.51 17.97
CA LEU A 259 21.59 3.80 18.65
C LEU A 259 20.63 3.72 19.84
N ALA A 260 21.18 3.69 21.04
CA ALA A 260 20.39 3.66 22.27
C ALA A 260 19.42 4.86 22.34
N GLY A 261 18.17 4.61 22.74
CA GLY A 261 17.13 5.63 22.82
C GLY A 261 16.49 6.00 21.47
N SER A 262 16.95 5.47 20.34
CA SER A 262 16.28 5.62 19.06
C SER A 262 14.97 4.86 19.05
N ALA A 263 13.90 5.50 18.57
CA ALA A 263 12.56 4.91 18.47
C ALA A 263 11.91 5.26 17.15
N ALA A 264 10.99 4.41 16.71
CA ALA A 264 10.12 4.75 15.59
C ALA A 264 9.23 5.95 15.97
N THR A 265 9.07 6.87 15.01
CA THR A 265 8.33 8.13 15.23
C THR A 265 7.43 8.45 14.04
N ILE A 266 6.29 9.07 14.32
CA ILE A 266 5.45 9.71 13.31
C ILE A 266 5.62 11.21 13.47
N VAL A 267 6.00 11.87 12.38
CA VAL A 267 6.28 13.30 12.34
C VAL A 267 5.30 13.96 11.37
N LYS A 268 4.63 15.01 11.82
CA LYS A 268 3.82 15.90 10.97
C LYS A 268 4.68 17.12 10.63
N VAL A 269 4.74 17.46 9.35
CA VAL A 269 5.41 18.66 8.83
C VAL A 269 4.35 19.57 8.24
N ASP A 270 4.25 20.79 8.76
CA ASP A 270 3.48 21.86 8.17
C ASP A 270 4.30 22.47 7.02
N LEU A 271 3.78 22.40 5.80
CA LEU A 271 4.53 22.81 4.60
C LEU A 271 4.55 24.31 4.39
N SER A 272 3.69 25.07 5.06
CA SER A 272 3.69 26.53 4.98
C SER A 272 4.79 27.15 5.85
N SER A 273 5.02 26.57 7.02
CA SER A 273 6.01 27.04 8.00
C SER A 273 7.27 26.18 8.06
N MET A 274 7.28 25.04 7.37
CA MET A 274 8.32 23.98 7.44
C MET A 274 8.57 23.46 8.87
N LYS A 275 7.61 23.68 9.78
CA LYS A 275 7.70 23.21 11.16
C LYS A 275 7.34 21.73 11.24
N ALA A 276 8.25 20.96 11.83
CA ALA A 276 8.06 19.54 12.10
C ALA A 276 7.69 19.30 13.57
N SER A 277 6.66 18.49 13.81
CA SER A 277 6.24 18.06 15.15
C SER A 277 6.11 16.55 15.22
N THR A 278 6.62 15.95 16.30
CA THR A 278 6.49 14.49 16.52
C THR A 278 5.16 14.24 17.21
N ILE A 279 4.30 13.42 16.57
CA ILE A 279 2.93 13.15 17.05
C ILE A 279 2.76 11.77 17.66
N LEU A 280 3.65 10.82 17.39
CA LEU A 280 3.69 9.52 18.06
C LEU A 280 5.13 9.00 18.11
N THR A 281 5.48 8.32 19.21
CA THR A 281 6.79 7.68 19.41
C THR A 281 6.62 6.26 19.94
N LYS A 282 7.62 5.42 19.76
CA LYS A 282 7.70 4.07 20.35
C LYS A 282 6.53 3.18 19.95
N PHE A 283 6.42 2.85 18.69
CA PHE A 283 5.49 1.87 18.14
C PHE A 283 6.26 0.79 17.36
N ASN A 284 5.69 -0.40 17.26
CA ASN A 284 6.27 -1.51 16.49
C ASN A 284 5.87 -1.42 15.02
N ASP A 285 4.60 -1.07 14.76
CA ASP A 285 4.10 -0.83 13.40
C ASP A 285 3.00 0.23 13.38
N ALA A 286 2.87 0.93 12.26
CA ALA A 286 1.79 1.89 12.00
C ALA A 286 1.45 1.89 10.51
N LYS A 287 0.15 1.91 10.20
CA LYS A 287 -0.39 1.75 8.85
C LYS A 287 -1.62 2.63 8.63
N LEU A 288 -2.09 2.66 7.38
CA LEU A 288 -3.39 3.23 6.98
C LEU A 288 -3.53 4.71 7.35
N PHE A 289 -2.47 5.47 7.19
CA PHE A 289 -2.48 6.89 7.47
C PHE A 289 -3.43 7.65 6.56
N ARG A 290 -4.27 8.48 7.15
CA ARG A 290 -5.17 9.36 6.41
C ARG A 290 -5.27 10.71 7.10
N LEU A 291 -5.01 11.75 6.32
CA LEU A 291 -5.27 13.14 6.69
C LEU A 291 -6.66 13.54 6.22
N ASP A 292 -7.31 14.45 6.93
CA ASP A 292 -8.47 15.16 6.42
C ASP A 292 -8.07 16.11 5.26
N GLU A 293 -9.02 16.65 4.52
CA GLU A 293 -8.70 17.54 3.39
C GLU A 293 -7.94 18.80 3.82
N ALA A 294 -8.23 19.32 5.01
CA ALA A 294 -7.58 20.50 5.55
C ALA A 294 -6.15 20.24 6.08
N GLY A 295 -5.77 18.98 6.27
CA GLY A 295 -4.48 18.59 6.85
C GLY A 295 -4.38 18.85 8.36
N LYS A 296 -5.51 19.13 9.03
CA LYS A 296 -5.58 19.44 10.46
C LYS A 296 -5.81 18.22 11.34
N GLN A 297 -6.35 17.16 10.77
CA GLN A 297 -6.64 15.91 11.44
C GLN A 297 -5.87 14.77 10.77
N LEU A 298 -5.42 13.82 11.57
CA LEU A 298 -4.75 12.60 11.11
C LEU A 298 -5.30 11.41 11.87
N ALA A 299 -5.66 10.37 11.16
CA ALA A 299 -6.00 9.07 11.75
C ALA A 299 -5.16 7.96 11.11
N PHE A 300 -4.82 6.95 11.89
CA PHE A 300 -4.03 5.80 11.46
C PHE A 300 -4.20 4.65 12.47
N VAL A 301 -3.82 3.45 12.08
CA VAL A 301 -3.74 2.33 13.03
C VAL A 301 -2.29 2.09 13.42
N ALA A 302 -2.05 1.84 14.70
CA ALA A 302 -0.71 1.51 15.20
C ALA A 302 -0.77 0.41 16.26
N GLU A 303 0.33 -0.32 16.36
CA GLU A 303 0.57 -1.37 17.32
C GLU A 303 1.82 -1.01 18.14
N ARG A 304 1.70 -1.07 19.48
CA ARG A 304 2.76 -0.64 20.43
C ARG A 304 3.11 -1.67 21.48
N ASP A 305 2.20 -2.59 21.76
CA ASP A 305 2.20 -3.35 23.00
C ASP A 305 2.65 -4.80 22.81
N SER A 306 2.76 -5.29 21.56
CA SER A 306 3.18 -6.65 21.33
C SER A 306 4.71 -6.80 21.42
N ALA A 307 5.14 -7.96 21.91
CA ALA A 307 6.53 -8.35 21.79
C ALA A 307 6.91 -8.46 20.31
N ALA A 308 8.16 -8.21 19.99
CA ALA A 308 8.69 -8.17 18.61
C ALA A 308 8.35 -9.42 17.79
N LYS A 309 8.39 -10.60 18.42
CA LYS A 309 8.07 -11.90 17.82
C LYS A 309 6.64 -12.38 18.07
N ALA A 310 5.75 -11.49 18.54
CA ALA A 310 4.36 -11.86 18.74
C ALA A 310 3.72 -12.30 17.42
N VAL A 311 3.14 -13.51 17.42
CA VAL A 311 2.46 -14.07 16.24
C VAL A 311 1.22 -13.26 15.90
N ARG A 312 0.59 -12.66 16.91
CA ARG A 312 -0.59 -11.80 16.74
C ARG A 312 -0.28 -10.39 17.24
N LYS A 313 -0.63 -9.42 16.41
CA LYS A 313 -0.49 -8.00 16.70
C LYS A 313 -1.88 -7.37 16.80
N PHE A 314 -2.14 -6.60 17.84
CA PHE A 314 -3.40 -5.91 18.05
C PHE A 314 -3.21 -4.42 17.75
N TYR A 315 -3.77 -4.01 16.64
CA TYR A 315 -3.77 -2.59 16.24
C TYR A 315 -4.83 -1.83 17.03
N GLN A 316 -4.54 -0.54 17.25
CA GLN A 316 -5.46 0.44 17.82
C GLN A 316 -5.61 1.58 16.83
N LEU A 317 -6.80 2.21 16.79
CA LEU A 317 -7.04 3.40 15.98
C LEU A 317 -6.53 4.62 16.74
N TYR A 318 -5.58 5.32 16.16
CA TYR A 318 -5.02 6.57 16.68
C TYR A 318 -5.59 7.76 15.92
N TYR A 319 -5.80 8.84 16.65
CA TYR A 319 -6.29 10.10 16.14
C TYR A 319 -5.46 11.25 16.69
N PHE A 320 -5.18 12.20 15.82
CA PHE A 320 -4.47 13.45 16.13
C PHE A 320 -5.23 14.61 15.49
N LYS A 321 -5.38 15.71 16.21
CA LYS A 321 -5.91 16.96 15.72
C LYS A 321 -4.94 18.10 16.06
N ASP A 322 -4.85 19.09 15.20
CA ASP A 322 -4.02 20.28 15.45
C ASP A 322 -4.37 20.92 16.79
N GLY A 323 -3.34 21.29 17.55
CA GLY A 323 -3.46 21.75 18.93
C GLY A 323 -3.27 20.67 19.99
N GLN A 324 -3.18 19.39 19.61
CA GLN A 324 -2.79 18.31 20.51
C GLN A 324 -1.27 18.10 20.48
N ASP A 325 -0.70 17.68 21.60
CA ASP A 325 0.74 17.40 21.69
C ASP A 325 1.11 16.05 21.04
N SER A 326 0.17 15.10 21.07
CA SER A 326 0.39 13.74 20.54
C SER A 326 -0.91 13.08 20.07
N ALA A 327 -0.77 12.06 19.20
CA ALA A 327 -1.88 11.22 18.80
C ALA A 327 -2.36 10.34 19.97
N VAL A 328 -3.67 10.22 20.12
CA VAL A 328 -4.32 9.42 21.15
C VAL A 328 -4.99 8.19 20.55
N ALA A 329 -4.95 7.05 21.24
CA ALA A 329 -5.69 5.85 20.85
C ALA A 329 -7.18 6.05 21.18
N ILE A 330 -8.02 6.14 20.15
CA ILE A 330 -9.45 6.39 20.29
C ILE A 330 -10.30 5.12 20.23
N ALA A 331 -9.83 4.07 19.53
CA ALA A 331 -10.51 2.78 19.51
C ALA A 331 -9.52 1.61 19.59
N ARG A 332 -9.90 0.59 20.32
CA ARG A 332 -9.20 -0.68 20.50
C ARG A 332 -10.22 -1.83 20.57
N GLN A 333 -9.76 -3.07 20.60
CA GLN A 333 -10.64 -4.25 20.67
C GLN A 333 -11.72 -4.16 21.76
N SER A 334 -11.37 -3.62 22.94
CA SER A 334 -12.28 -3.49 24.09
C SER A 334 -13.13 -2.21 24.07
N SER A 335 -13.06 -1.39 23.03
CA SER A 335 -13.84 -0.16 22.97
C SER A 335 -15.33 -0.43 22.78
N LYS A 336 -16.15 0.42 23.38
CA LYS A 336 -17.63 0.36 23.27
C LYS A 336 -18.03 0.39 21.79
N GLY A 337 -18.90 -0.55 21.39
CA GLY A 337 -19.44 -0.66 20.05
C GLY A 337 -18.58 -1.49 19.09
N VAL A 338 -17.38 -1.92 19.45
CA VAL A 338 -16.65 -2.94 18.67
C VAL A 338 -17.39 -4.27 18.83
N PRO A 339 -17.76 -4.96 17.73
CA PRO A 339 -18.46 -6.23 17.83
C PRO A 339 -17.67 -7.28 18.61
N ALA A 340 -18.37 -8.13 19.35
CA ALA A 340 -17.73 -9.22 20.09
C ALA A 340 -16.90 -10.11 19.14
N GLY A 341 -15.68 -10.47 19.56
CA GLY A 341 -14.78 -11.25 18.72
C GLY A 341 -14.15 -10.50 17.54
N HIS A 342 -14.29 -9.17 17.46
CA HIS A 342 -13.62 -8.35 16.45
C HIS A 342 -12.42 -7.59 17.03
N ILE A 343 -11.51 -7.23 16.15
CA ILE A 343 -10.35 -6.37 16.40
C ILE A 343 -10.39 -5.16 15.46
N ILE A 344 -9.59 -4.13 15.74
CA ILE A 344 -9.33 -3.06 14.79
C ILE A 344 -8.51 -3.62 13.63
N SER A 345 -9.00 -3.46 12.42
CA SER A 345 -8.37 -4.01 11.21
C SER A 345 -7.19 -3.16 10.76
N ASP A 346 -6.13 -3.82 10.33
CA ASP A 346 -4.99 -3.23 9.63
C ASP A 346 -5.05 -3.43 8.10
N ASN A 347 -6.18 -3.94 7.59
CA ASN A 347 -6.37 -4.23 6.16
C ASN A 347 -7.34 -3.26 5.47
N GLN A 348 -8.28 -2.64 6.17
CA GLN A 348 -9.23 -1.68 5.60
C GLN A 348 -8.76 -0.25 5.82
N ALA A 349 -8.78 0.55 4.76
CA ALA A 349 -8.37 1.95 4.80
C ALA A 349 -9.15 2.75 5.85
N VAL A 350 -8.43 3.60 6.57
CA VAL A 350 -9.01 4.67 7.38
C VAL A 350 -9.40 5.83 6.45
N SER A 351 -10.53 6.48 6.69
CA SER A 351 -10.96 7.64 5.89
C SER A 351 -11.73 8.65 6.73
N PHE A 352 -11.53 9.92 6.44
CA PHE A 352 -12.42 10.99 6.88
C PHE A 352 -13.50 11.24 5.83
N SER A 353 -14.67 11.71 6.27
CA SER A 353 -15.61 12.33 5.36
C SER A 353 -15.02 13.63 4.79
N LYS A 354 -15.62 14.14 3.70
CA LYS A 354 -15.16 15.37 3.05
C LYS A 354 -15.12 16.58 3.98
N SER A 355 -16.11 16.70 4.85
CA SER A 355 -16.14 17.76 5.90
C SER A 355 -15.12 17.53 7.02
N GLY A 356 -14.54 16.34 7.14
CA GLY A 356 -13.67 15.95 8.25
C GLY A 356 -14.41 15.67 9.56
N THR A 357 -15.74 15.66 9.57
CA THR A 357 -16.53 15.45 10.80
C THR A 357 -16.76 14.00 11.14
N GLN A 358 -16.61 13.10 10.16
CA GLN A 358 -16.80 11.66 10.31
C GLN A 358 -15.48 10.93 10.09
N LEU A 359 -15.21 9.91 10.90
CA LEU A 359 -14.04 9.05 10.77
C LEU A 359 -14.47 7.60 10.62
N PHE A 360 -14.07 6.99 9.51
CA PHE A 360 -14.35 5.60 9.18
C PHE A 360 -13.08 4.76 9.22
N PHE A 361 -13.22 3.51 9.64
CA PHE A 361 -12.13 2.54 9.73
C PHE A 361 -12.69 1.12 9.62
N GLY A 362 -11.81 0.11 9.70
CA GLY A 362 -12.21 -1.30 9.62
C GLY A 362 -12.20 -1.99 10.98
N THR A 363 -13.21 -2.85 11.21
CA THR A 363 -13.15 -3.92 12.22
C THR A 363 -13.13 -5.27 11.54
N ALA A 364 -12.43 -6.25 12.09
CA ALA A 364 -12.28 -7.58 11.50
C ALA A 364 -12.50 -8.68 12.54
N PRO A 365 -13.05 -9.85 12.15
CA PRO A 365 -13.11 -11.00 13.03
C PRO A 365 -11.72 -11.40 13.53
N LEU A 366 -11.64 -11.82 14.78
CA LEU A 366 -10.43 -12.37 15.37
C LEU A 366 -10.33 -13.86 15.00
N TRP A 367 -9.66 -14.16 13.88
CA TRP A 367 -9.47 -15.53 13.45
C TRP A 367 -8.55 -16.32 14.40
N PRO A 368 -8.77 -17.64 14.59
CA PRO A 368 -7.82 -18.49 15.30
C PRO A 368 -6.41 -18.40 14.69
N LEU A 369 -5.39 -18.55 15.52
CA LEU A 369 -4.02 -18.63 15.03
C LEU A 369 -3.83 -19.95 14.26
N LYS A 370 -3.07 -19.87 13.16
CA LYS A 370 -2.61 -21.08 12.48
C LYS A 370 -1.68 -21.84 13.42
N ASP A 371 -1.92 -23.13 13.59
CA ASP A 371 -1.01 -23.99 14.35
C ASP A 371 0.33 -24.08 13.60
N THR A 372 1.39 -23.63 14.27
CA THR A 372 2.75 -23.68 13.75
C THR A 372 3.63 -24.72 14.45
N SER A 373 3.04 -25.52 15.35
CA SER A 373 3.75 -26.57 16.08
C SER A 373 4.20 -27.71 15.18
N LEU A 374 3.45 -27.96 14.09
CA LEU A 374 3.78 -28.97 13.09
C LEU A 374 4.31 -28.35 11.80
N PRO A 375 5.31 -28.96 11.15
CA PRO A 375 5.72 -28.60 9.80
C PRO A 375 4.53 -28.64 8.82
N GLU A 376 4.59 -27.88 7.73
CA GLU A 376 3.45 -27.75 6.81
C GLU A 376 3.06 -29.10 6.14
N PHE A 377 4.05 -29.95 5.89
CA PHE A 377 3.86 -31.28 5.29
C PHE A 377 3.25 -32.31 6.27
N ASP A 378 3.33 -32.06 7.59
CA ASP A 378 2.72 -32.93 8.62
C ASP A 378 1.32 -32.46 9.03
N ARG A 379 0.86 -31.33 8.50
CA ARG A 379 -0.47 -30.80 8.81
C ARG A 379 -1.54 -31.50 7.97
N VAL A 380 -2.53 -32.04 8.65
CA VAL A 380 -3.71 -32.60 7.98
C VAL A 380 -4.53 -31.45 7.39
N SER A 381 -4.87 -31.56 6.12
CA SER A 381 -5.83 -30.69 5.43
C SER A 381 -7.14 -31.44 5.26
N VAL A 382 -8.24 -30.83 5.71
CA VAL A 382 -9.58 -31.42 5.59
C VAL A 382 -10.49 -30.42 4.90
N ASP A 383 -11.10 -30.83 3.80
CA ASP A 383 -12.15 -30.09 3.12
C ASP A 383 -13.51 -30.52 3.64
N VAL A 384 -14.21 -29.60 4.31
CA VAL A 384 -15.55 -29.88 4.83
C VAL A 384 -16.59 -29.38 3.84
N TRP A 385 -17.40 -30.30 3.33
CA TRP A 385 -18.55 -29.99 2.48
C TRP A 385 -19.82 -30.07 3.31
N HIS A 386 -20.48 -28.93 3.51
CA HIS A 386 -21.70 -28.87 4.30
C HIS A 386 -22.86 -28.31 3.46
N TYR A 387 -24.01 -28.95 3.50
CA TYR A 387 -25.18 -28.61 2.66
C TYR A 387 -25.80 -27.23 2.99
N ASN A 388 -25.56 -26.71 4.20
CA ASN A 388 -26.01 -25.37 4.63
C ASN A 388 -24.99 -24.25 4.34
N ASP A 389 -23.84 -24.56 3.74
CA ASP A 389 -22.88 -23.55 3.39
C ASP A 389 -23.44 -22.63 2.29
N ASP A 390 -23.27 -21.34 2.47
CA ASP A 390 -23.69 -20.33 1.48
C ASP A 390 -22.75 -20.25 0.26
N GLN A 391 -21.61 -20.94 0.32
CA GLN A 391 -20.65 -21.07 -0.79
C GLN A 391 -20.16 -22.52 -0.87
N ILE A 392 -20.04 -23.04 -2.09
CA ILE A 392 -19.42 -24.37 -2.29
C ILE A 392 -17.94 -24.35 -1.91
N MET A 393 -17.42 -25.50 -1.42
CA MET A 393 -16.08 -25.62 -0.89
C MET A 393 -14.96 -25.10 -1.82
N PRO A 394 -14.94 -25.34 -3.15
CA PRO A 394 -13.93 -24.77 -4.04
C PRO A 394 -13.93 -23.24 -4.07
N MET A 395 -15.09 -22.60 -3.92
CA MET A 395 -15.18 -21.14 -3.84
C MET A 395 -14.69 -20.61 -2.49
N GLN A 396 -14.95 -21.35 -1.40
CA GLN A 396 -14.39 -21.01 -0.09
C GLN A 396 -12.86 -21.05 -0.12
N LEU A 397 -12.25 -22.11 -0.69
CA LEU A 397 -10.80 -22.22 -0.85
C LEU A 397 -10.21 -21.08 -1.68
N ARG A 398 -10.85 -20.76 -2.81
CA ARG A 398 -10.41 -19.66 -3.68
C ARG A 398 -10.45 -18.29 -2.98
N SER A 399 -11.45 -18.07 -2.14
CA SER A 399 -11.65 -16.81 -1.43
C SER A 399 -10.99 -16.76 -0.04
N ALA A 400 -10.44 -17.87 0.46
CA ALA A 400 -9.96 -18.01 1.84
C ALA A 400 -8.99 -16.88 2.27
N GLU A 401 -7.99 -16.58 1.46
CA GLU A 401 -7.03 -15.52 1.77
C GLU A 401 -7.68 -14.13 1.84
N SER A 402 -8.61 -13.83 0.95
CA SER A 402 -9.36 -12.58 0.95
C SER A 402 -10.33 -12.48 2.13
N GLU A 403 -10.95 -13.60 2.52
CA GLU A 403 -11.83 -13.66 3.70
C GLU A 403 -11.04 -13.49 5.01
N LEU A 404 -9.86 -14.08 5.13
CA LEU A 404 -8.98 -13.88 6.30
C LEU A 404 -8.53 -12.42 6.47
N ARG A 405 -8.44 -11.65 5.39
CA ARG A 405 -8.13 -10.22 5.41
C ARG A 405 -9.35 -9.32 5.43
N ARG A 406 -10.55 -9.89 5.39
CA ARG A 406 -11.79 -9.11 5.33
C ARG A 406 -11.96 -8.26 6.58
N ALA A 407 -12.34 -7.01 6.33
CA ALA A 407 -12.73 -6.09 7.38
C ALA A 407 -14.08 -5.45 7.03
N TYR A 408 -14.76 -4.97 8.04
CA TYR A 408 -16.08 -4.36 7.94
C TYR A 408 -15.99 -2.90 8.35
N THR A 409 -16.65 -2.04 7.59
CA THR A 409 -16.67 -0.60 7.85
C THR A 409 -17.32 -0.29 9.19
N ALA A 410 -16.65 0.53 9.99
CA ALA A 410 -17.16 1.11 11.21
C ALA A 410 -16.89 2.62 11.21
N ARG A 411 -17.71 3.37 11.93
CA ARG A 411 -17.55 4.81 12.18
C ARG A 411 -17.15 5.02 13.64
N TYR A 412 -16.26 5.97 13.88
CA TYR A 412 -15.99 6.45 15.23
C TYR A 412 -16.89 7.66 15.53
N ASP A 413 -17.62 7.59 16.62
CA ASP A 413 -18.45 8.69 17.12
C ASP A 413 -17.68 9.48 18.19
N PHE A 414 -17.26 10.70 17.83
CA PHE A 414 -16.51 11.59 18.71
C PHE A 414 -17.37 12.15 19.87
N THR A 415 -18.71 12.12 19.75
CA THR A 415 -19.60 12.61 20.80
C THR A 415 -19.73 11.60 21.94
N THR A 416 -19.93 10.34 21.56
CA THR A 416 -20.14 9.24 22.53
C THR A 416 -18.86 8.47 22.85
N ASN A 417 -17.76 8.78 22.16
CA ASN A 417 -16.48 8.05 22.21
C ASN A 417 -16.69 6.54 22.01
N SER A 418 -17.48 6.17 21.02
CA SER A 418 -17.82 4.78 20.74
C SER A 418 -17.71 4.45 19.26
N VAL A 419 -17.65 3.16 18.97
CA VAL A 419 -17.62 2.64 17.61
C VAL A 419 -19.03 2.29 17.15
N VAL A 420 -19.40 2.68 15.96
CA VAL A 420 -20.67 2.33 15.31
C VAL A 420 -20.35 1.39 14.14
N PRO A 421 -20.66 0.09 14.25
CA PRO A 421 -20.50 -0.84 13.13
C PRO A 421 -21.50 -0.50 12.01
N LEU A 422 -21.00 -0.33 10.79
CA LEU A 422 -21.84 -0.09 9.60
C LEU A 422 -21.86 -1.33 8.69
N GLY A 423 -20.74 -2.04 8.62
CA GLY A 423 -20.57 -3.29 7.89
C GLY A 423 -20.58 -4.51 8.80
N SER A 424 -20.84 -5.67 8.21
CA SER A 424 -20.87 -6.98 8.88
C SER A 424 -20.65 -8.11 7.86
N SER A 425 -20.69 -9.37 8.30
CA SER A 425 -20.71 -10.53 7.38
C SER A 425 -21.85 -10.46 6.37
N LYS A 426 -23.00 -9.89 6.76
CA LYS A 426 -24.14 -9.63 5.89
C LYS A 426 -23.87 -8.46 4.95
N PHE A 427 -23.40 -7.35 5.46
CA PHE A 427 -23.09 -6.13 4.69
C PHE A 427 -21.58 -5.99 4.49
N ARG A 428 -21.02 -6.83 3.62
CA ARG A 428 -19.58 -6.89 3.36
C ARG A 428 -19.01 -5.58 2.84
N ASN A 429 -19.80 -4.85 2.04
CA ASN A 429 -19.46 -3.55 1.48
C ASN A 429 -20.57 -2.56 1.77
N VAL A 430 -20.20 -1.43 2.37
CA VAL A 430 -21.09 -0.30 2.61
C VAL A 430 -20.69 0.85 1.70
N VAL A 431 -21.61 1.29 0.85
CA VAL A 431 -21.41 2.40 -0.07
C VAL A 431 -21.72 3.70 0.66
N GLN A 432 -20.70 4.46 0.96
CA GLN A 432 -20.83 5.79 1.54
C GLN A 432 -21.33 6.78 0.49
N THR A 433 -22.17 7.73 0.90
CA THR A 433 -22.70 8.79 0.03
C THR A 433 -22.14 10.13 0.45
N ASN A 434 -22.20 11.13 -0.43
CA ASN A 434 -21.69 12.47 -0.20
C ASN A 434 -20.27 12.48 0.40
N ASP A 435 -19.38 11.66 -0.17
CA ASP A 435 -17.99 11.51 0.30
C ASP A 435 -17.88 11.22 1.82
N GLY A 436 -18.85 10.44 2.37
CA GLY A 436 -18.93 10.08 3.78
C GLY A 436 -19.75 11.03 4.66
N ASP A 437 -20.23 12.15 4.15
CA ASP A 437 -21.08 13.11 4.87
C ASP A 437 -22.59 12.87 4.64
N GLY A 438 -22.95 11.81 3.91
CA GLY A 438 -24.35 11.49 3.61
C GLY A 438 -25.13 11.07 4.85
N SER A 439 -26.41 11.42 4.88
CA SER A 439 -27.35 11.03 5.94
C SER A 439 -27.80 9.56 5.83
N VAL A 440 -27.54 8.90 4.71
CA VAL A 440 -27.85 7.51 4.44
C VAL A 440 -26.76 6.87 3.59
N PHE A 441 -26.36 5.65 3.95
CA PHE A 441 -25.48 4.80 3.16
C PHE A 441 -26.26 3.61 2.61
N TYR A 442 -25.67 2.88 1.69
CA TYR A 442 -26.32 1.75 1.04
C TYR A 442 -25.45 0.49 1.14
N ALA A 443 -26.12 -0.65 1.21
CA ALA A 443 -25.46 -1.96 1.14
C ALA A 443 -26.27 -2.92 0.30
N ALA A 444 -25.61 -3.80 -0.43
CA ALA A 444 -26.21 -4.93 -1.10
C ALA A 444 -25.63 -6.22 -0.52
N THR A 445 -26.46 -7.25 -0.38
CA THR A 445 -26.04 -8.54 0.12
C THR A 445 -26.60 -9.68 -0.72
N ASP A 446 -25.77 -10.67 -0.98
CA ASP A 446 -26.10 -11.94 -1.63
C ASP A 446 -26.17 -13.11 -0.62
N GLU A 447 -26.20 -12.81 0.67
CA GLU A 447 -26.24 -13.79 1.73
C GLU A 447 -27.43 -14.75 1.56
N GLY A 448 -27.17 -16.06 1.67
CA GLY A 448 -28.17 -17.11 1.45
C GLY A 448 -28.50 -17.37 -0.02
N LYS A 449 -27.85 -16.69 -0.97
CA LYS A 449 -28.13 -16.80 -2.42
C LYS A 449 -26.91 -17.18 -3.27
N ARG A 450 -25.74 -17.32 -2.64
CA ARG A 450 -24.46 -17.54 -3.33
C ARG A 450 -24.36 -18.89 -4.01
N ILE A 451 -24.97 -19.94 -3.43
CA ILE A 451 -25.01 -21.27 -4.06
C ILE A 451 -25.71 -21.19 -5.42
N ALA A 452 -26.88 -20.57 -5.49
CA ALA A 452 -27.64 -20.47 -6.74
C ALA A 452 -26.85 -19.70 -7.82
N SER A 453 -26.07 -18.69 -7.44
CA SER A 453 -25.26 -17.90 -8.38
C SER A 453 -24.21 -18.73 -9.14
N GLN A 454 -23.76 -19.86 -8.58
CA GLN A 454 -22.79 -20.77 -9.21
C GLN A 454 -23.36 -21.43 -10.49
N TRP A 455 -24.66 -21.60 -10.55
CA TRP A 455 -25.33 -22.34 -11.63
C TRP A 455 -26.05 -21.42 -12.62
N GLN A 456 -26.61 -20.32 -12.12
CA GLN A 456 -27.46 -19.44 -12.94
C GLN A 456 -26.69 -18.33 -13.67
N GLY A 457 -25.39 -18.15 -13.38
CA GLY A 457 -24.51 -17.18 -14.06
C GLY A 457 -24.80 -15.71 -13.71
N TYR A 458 -25.61 -15.43 -12.68
CA TYR A 458 -25.87 -14.09 -12.13
C TYR A 458 -26.05 -14.15 -10.62
N THR A 459 -25.88 -13.00 -9.97
CA THR A 459 -26.04 -12.86 -8.52
C THR A 459 -27.36 -12.18 -8.22
N ILE A 460 -28.06 -12.66 -7.18
CA ILE A 460 -29.27 -12.01 -6.64
C ILE A 460 -28.88 -11.33 -5.33
N ASN A 461 -29.25 -10.06 -5.19
CA ASN A 461 -28.94 -9.26 -4.01
C ASN A 461 -30.18 -8.68 -3.36
N ASP A 462 -30.13 -8.52 -2.05
CA ASP A 462 -31.04 -7.66 -1.31
C ASP A 462 -30.36 -6.33 -1.05
N VAL A 463 -31.06 -5.23 -1.26
CA VAL A 463 -30.54 -3.86 -1.15
C VAL A 463 -31.12 -3.19 0.08
N TYR A 464 -30.25 -2.60 0.87
CA TYR A 464 -30.57 -1.96 2.14
C TYR A 464 -30.07 -0.52 2.18
N THR A 465 -30.78 0.33 2.96
CA THR A 465 -30.19 1.54 3.53
C THR A 465 -29.46 1.20 4.82
N ILE A 466 -28.40 1.93 5.11
CA ILE A 466 -27.66 1.90 6.38
C ILE A 466 -27.67 3.32 6.95
N ASN A 467 -28.12 3.47 8.18
CA ASN A 467 -28.03 4.74 8.90
C ASN A 467 -26.59 4.92 9.44
N PRO A 468 -25.83 5.94 9.00
CA PRO A 468 -24.45 6.11 9.46
C PRO A 468 -24.33 6.47 10.95
N LEU A 469 -25.41 6.94 11.61
CA LEU A 469 -25.36 7.36 13.01
C LEU A 469 -25.40 6.20 13.99
N ASP A 470 -26.17 5.16 13.70
CA ASP A 470 -26.42 4.03 14.61
C ASP A 470 -26.17 2.64 13.98
N GLY A 471 -25.89 2.60 12.66
CA GLY A 471 -25.69 1.35 11.92
C GLY A 471 -26.98 0.57 11.63
N SER A 472 -28.15 1.11 11.96
CA SER A 472 -29.43 0.45 11.64
C SER A 472 -29.65 0.32 10.13
N SER A 473 -30.31 -0.75 9.72
CA SER A 473 -30.52 -1.06 8.30
C SER A 473 -32.00 -1.26 7.98
N LYS A 474 -32.41 -0.85 6.78
CA LYS A 474 -33.77 -1.07 6.27
C LYS A 474 -33.71 -1.64 4.86
N LEU A 475 -34.44 -2.75 4.63
CA LEU A 475 -34.58 -3.36 3.31
C LEU A 475 -35.37 -2.40 2.38
N ILE A 476 -34.80 -2.15 1.18
CA ILE A 476 -35.46 -1.36 0.12
C ILE A 476 -36.02 -2.28 -0.96
N LYS A 477 -35.18 -3.19 -1.47
CA LYS A 477 -35.53 -4.10 -2.57
C LYS A 477 -34.94 -5.45 -2.29
N ALA A 478 -35.80 -6.46 -2.27
CA ALA A 478 -35.38 -7.86 -2.22
C ALA A 478 -35.22 -8.44 -3.63
N ASN A 479 -34.33 -9.42 -3.74
CA ASN A 479 -34.15 -10.24 -4.94
C ASN A 479 -33.86 -9.43 -6.22
N LEU A 480 -33.04 -8.39 -6.13
CA LEU A 480 -32.58 -7.67 -7.29
C LEU A 480 -31.54 -8.52 -8.05
N LYS A 481 -31.85 -8.85 -9.29
CA LYS A 481 -30.90 -9.52 -10.18
C LYS A 481 -29.88 -8.49 -10.66
N SER A 482 -28.60 -8.76 -10.46
CA SER A 482 -27.49 -7.83 -10.54
C SER A 482 -27.53 -6.74 -9.44
N GLY A 483 -26.51 -6.72 -8.61
CA GLY A 483 -26.42 -5.74 -7.49
C GLY A 483 -26.02 -4.32 -7.91
N ASN A 484 -26.21 -3.92 -9.17
CA ASN A 484 -25.85 -2.59 -9.66
C ASN A 484 -26.90 -1.57 -9.19
N VAL A 485 -26.61 -0.99 -8.07
CA VAL A 485 -27.36 0.15 -7.52
C VAL A 485 -26.47 1.38 -7.56
N GLN A 486 -27.03 2.51 -7.96
CA GLN A 486 -26.31 3.78 -8.08
C GLN A 486 -26.97 4.83 -7.18
N PRO A 487 -26.39 5.11 -6.00
CA PRO A 487 -26.85 6.21 -5.21
C PRO A 487 -26.51 7.55 -5.88
N SER A 488 -27.40 8.53 -5.74
CA SER A 488 -27.06 9.92 -6.04
C SER A 488 -25.93 10.39 -5.13
N VAL A 489 -25.23 11.45 -5.52
CA VAL A 489 -24.12 12.00 -4.71
C VAL A 489 -24.56 12.31 -3.29
N SER A 490 -25.75 12.93 -3.11
CA SER A 490 -26.31 13.23 -1.79
C SER A 490 -26.79 11.99 -1.02
N GLY A 491 -26.96 10.85 -1.69
CA GLY A 491 -27.53 9.63 -1.12
C GLY A 491 -29.06 9.61 -1.05
N ASN A 492 -29.78 10.71 -1.34
CA ASN A 492 -31.21 10.75 -1.20
C ASN A 492 -31.99 9.91 -2.22
N LEU A 493 -31.37 9.64 -3.37
CA LEU A 493 -31.95 8.83 -4.43
C LEU A 493 -31.07 7.62 -4.68
N LEU A 494 -31.70 6.45 -4.93
CA LEU A 494 -31.04 5.23 -5.35
C LEU A 494 -31.66 4.74 -6.66
N LEU A 495 -30.87 4.74 -7.73
CA LEU A 495 -31.24 4.17 -9.02
C LEU A 495 -30.89 2.69 -9.07
N TYR A 496 -31.82 1.87 -9.55
CA TYR A 496 -31.56 0.46 -9.88
C TYR A 496 -32.39 0.00 -11.07
N TYR A 497 -31.87 -1.02 -11.77
CA TYR A 497 -32.58 -1.68 -12.86
C TYR A 497 -33.15 -3.00 -12.37
N ASP A 498 -34.46 -3.19 -12.54
CA ASP A 498 -35.16 -4.45 -12.26
C ASP A 498 -35.32 -5.23 -13.56
N GLU A 499 -34.50 -6.27 -13.77
CA GLU A 499 -34.46 -7.03 -15.00
C GLU A 499 -35.77 -7.78 -15.31
N PRO A 500 -36.45 -8.44 -14.36
CA PRO A 500 -37.76 -9.03 -14.59
C PRO A 500 -38.81 -8.01 -15.07
N ALA A 501 -38.80 -6.82 -14.52
CA ALA A 501 -39.69 -5.74 -14.93
C ALA A 501 -39.19 -5.02 -16.20
N LYS A 502 -37.94 -5.19 -16.60
CA LYS A 502 -37.26 -4.48 -17.70
C LYS A 502 -37.32 -2.97 -17.57
N LYS A 503 -37.21 -2.44 -16.33
CA LYS A 503 -37.45 -1.04 -16.02
C LYS A 503 -36.41 -0.52 -15.00
N TYR A 504 -36.17 0.78 -15.06
CA TYR A 504 -35.43 1.49 -14.03
C TYR A 504 -36.38 1.98 -12.96
N PHE A 505 -35.89 1.93 -11.71
CA PHE A 505 -36.61 2.44 -10.55
C PHE A 505 -35.71 3.39 -9.76
N VAL A 506 -36.32 4.40 -9.17
CA VAL A 506 -35.64 5.35 -8.28
C VAL A 506 -36.31 5.28 -6.91
N TYR A 507 -35.58 4.83 -5.92
CA TYR A 507 -36.00 4.91 -4.52
C TYR A 507 -35.61 6.27 -3.96
N ASN A 508 -36.57 6.95 -3.34
CA ASN A 508 -36.35 8.21 -2.62
C ASN A 508 -36.28 7.91 -1.12
N HIS A 509 -35.12 8.16 -0.50
CA HIS A 509 -34.88 7.87 0.92
C HIS A 509 -35.76 8.75 1.83
N ALA A 510 -35.93 10.02 1.51
CA ALA A 510 -36.69 10.96 2.34
C ALA A 510 -38.18 10.61 2.43
N THR A 511 -38.78 10.12 1.34
CA THR A 511 -40.20 9.74 1.30
C THR A 511 -40.41 8.24 1.51
N GLY A 512 -39.40 7.43 1.33
CA GLY A 512 -39.51 5.97 1.34
C GLY A 512 -40.21 5.37 0.12
N VAL A 513 -40.50 6.19 -0.90
CA VAL A 513 -41.25 5.80 -2.10
C VAL A 513 -40.31 5.40 -3.23
N THR A 514 -40.69 4.36 -3.96
CA THR A 514 -40.00 3.94 -5.19
C THR A 514 -40.89 4.32 -6.40
N ASN A 515 -40.31 5.06 -7.33
CA ASN A 515 -40.95 5.44 -8.59
C ASN A 515 -40.24 4.71 -9.75
N GLN A 516 -41.01 4.51 -10.84
CA GLN A 516 -40.53 3.95 -12.09
C GLN A 516 -40.02 5.05 -13.02
#